data_f2193f4fb6a3ea662070170fb35901c2
#
_entry.id   f2193f4fb6a3ea662070170fb35901c2
#
_cell.length_a   1.000
_cell.length_b   1.000
_cell.length_c   1.000
_cell.angle_alpha   90.00
_cell.angle_beta   90.00
_cell.angle_gamma   90.00
#
_symmetry.space_group_name_H-M   'P 1'
#
loop_
_entity.id
_entity.type
_entity.pdbx_description
1 polymer ?
#
loop_
_entity_poly.entity_id
_entity_poly.type
_entity_poly.pdbx_seq_one_letter_code
_entity_poly.pdbx_strand_id
1 'polypeptide(L)'
;MSFDIAKYPTLALVDSTQELRLLPKESLPKLCDELRRYLLDSVSRSSGHFASGLGTVELTVALHYVYNTPFDQLIWDVGHQAYPHKILTGRRDKIGTIRQKGGLHPFPWRGESEYDVLSVGHSSTSISAGIGIAVAAEKEGKNRRTVCVIGDGAITAGMAFEAMNHAGDIRPDMLVVLNDNEMSISENVGALNNHLAQLLSGKLYSSLREGGKKVFSGVPPIKELLKRTEEHIKGMVVPGTLFEELGFNYIGPVDGHDVLGLITTLKNMRDLKGPQFLHIMTKKGRGYEPAEKDPITFHAVPKFDPSSGCLPKSSGGLPSYSKIFGDWLCETAAKDNKLMAITPAMREGSGMVEFSRKFPDRYFDVAIAEQHAVTFAAGLAIGGYKPIVAIYSTFLQRAYDQVLHDVAIQXLPVLFAIDRAGIVGADGQTHQGAFDLSYLRCIPEMVIMTPSDENECRQMLYTGYHYNDGPSAVRYPRGNAVGVELTPLEKLPIGKGIVKRRGEKLAILNFGTLMPEAAKVAESLNATLVDMRFVKPLDEALILEMAASHEALVTVEENAIMGGAGSGVNEVLMAHRKPVPVLNIGLPDFFIPQGTQEEMRAELGLDAAGMEAKIKAWLA
;
A
#
# COMPACT_ATOMS: atom_id res chain seq x y z
N MET A 1 -21.66 -16.58 -10.80
CA MET A 1 -21.66 -18.02 -11.10
C MET A 1 -21.90 -18.80 -9.81
N SER A 2 -22.71 -19.85 -9.87
CA SER A 2 -22.93 -20.70 -8.70
C SER A 2 -21.66 -21.49 -8.38
N PHE A 3 -21.43 -21.73 -7.10
CA PHE A 3 -20.29 -22.51 -6.63
C PHE A 3 -20.38 -23.95 -7.14
N ASP A 4 -19.27 -24.47 -7.68
CA ASP A 4 -19.23 -25.82 -8.27
C ASP A 4 -18.91 -26.86 -7.20
N ILE A 5 -19.97 -27.47 -6.64
CA ILE A 5 -19.86 -28.48 -5.59
C ILE A 5 -19.07 -29.72 -6.08
N ALA A 6 -19.27 -30.10 -7.34
CA ALA A 6 -18.57 -31.28 -7.88
C ALA A 6 -17.06 -31.08 -7.96
N LYS A 7 -16.64 -29.85 -8.27
CA LYS A 7 -15.22 -29.53 -8.40
C LYS A 7 -14.53 -29.34 -7.05
N TYR A 8 -15.27 -28.84 -6.04
CA TYR A 8 -14.73 -28.53 -4.71
C TYR A 8 -15.59 -29.17 -3.61
N PRO A 9 -15.65 -30.50 -3.56
CA PRO A 9 -16.60 -31.16 -2.64
C PRO A 9 -16.32 -30.93 -1.16
N THR A 10 -15.07 -30.84 -0.75
CA THR A 10 -14.72 -30.58 0.66
C THR A 10 -14.96 -29.12 1.02
N LEU A 11 -14.57 -28.20 0.15
CA LEU A 11 -14.80 -26.77 0.35
C LEU A 11 -16.29 -26.45 0.39
N ALA A 12 -17.10 -27.20 -0.34
CA ALA A 12 -18.56 -27.05 -0.34
C ALA A 12 -19.16 -27.26 1.04
N LEU A 13 -18.51 -28.04 1.91
CA LEU A 13 -18.98 -28.29 3.27
C LEU A 13 -18.70 -27.14 4.24
N VAL A 14 -17.91 -26.15 3.80
CA VAL A 14 -17.43 -25.08 4.66
C VAL A 14 -18.00 -23.75 4.19
N ASP A 15 -19.07 -23.30 4.83
CA ASP A 15 -19.63 -21.96 4.58
C ASP A 15 -19.43 -21.06 5.80
N SER A 16 -18.88 -21.61 6.87
CA SER A 16 -18.57 -20.88 8.10
C SER A 16 -17.41 -21.56 8.80
N THR A 17 -16.76 -20.84 9.72
CA THR A 17 -15.67 -21.40 10.51
C THR A 17 -16.17 -22.47 11.49
N GLN A 18 -17.45 -22.39 11.91
CA GLN A 18 -18.05 -23.42 12.74
C GLN A 18 -18.09 -24.76 11.98
N GLU A 19 -18.48 -24.71 10.72
CA GLU A 19 -18.50 -25.91 9.86
C GLU A 19 -17.09 -26.44 9.61
N LEU A 20 -16.12 -25.56 9.43
CA LEU A 20 -14.73 -25.94 9.28
C LEU A 20 -14.25 -26.75 10.49
N ARG A 21 -14.59 -26.30 11.69
CA ARG A 21 -14.16 -26.96 12.92
C ARG A 21 -14.83 -28.33 13.12
N LEU A 22 -15.91 -28.61 12.41
CA LEU A 22 -16.58 -29.92 12.45
C LEU A 22 -15.95 -30.94 11.51
N LEU A 23 -15.11 -30.52 10.57
CA LEU A 23 -14.46 -31.43 9.64
C LEU A 23 -13.48 -32.36 10.35
N PRO A 24 -13.38 -33.63 9.91
CA PRO A 24 -12.31 -34.49 10.40
C PRO A 24 -10.94 -33.88 10.06
N LYS A 25 -10.02 -33.93 11.00
CA LYS A 25 -8.68 -33.38 10.84
C LYS A 25 -8.00 -33.91 9.56
N GLU A 26 -8.26 -35.17 9.24
CA GLU A 26 -7.66 -35.88 8.10
C GLU A 26 -8.11 -35.30 6.75
N SER A 27 -9.24 -34.61 6.70
CA SER A 27 -9.75 -34.01 5.46
C SER A 27 -9.15 -32.62 5.20
N LEU A 28 -8.44 -32.03 6.14
CA LEU A 28 -7.95 -30.66 6.02
C LEU A 28 -6.89 -30.49 4.92
N PRO A 29 -5.96 -31.41 4.70
CA PRO A 29 -5.06 -31.27 3.55
C PRO A 29 -5.80 -31.20 2.23
N LYS A 30 -6.87 -32.01 2.06
CA LYS A 30 -7.71 -31.94 0.86
C LYS A 30 -8.44 -30.62 0.75
N LEU A 31 -8.95 -30.11 1.87
CA LEU A 31 -9.58 -28.78 1.90
C LEU A 31 -8.59 -27.71 1.43
N CYS A 32 -7.34 -27.75 1.89
CA CYS A 32 -6.32 -26.81 1.47
C CYS A 32 -6.08 -26.87 -0.04
N ASP A 33 -6.00 -28.07 -0.62
CA ASP A 33 -5.83 -28.23 -2.06
C ASP A 33 -7.00 -27.63 -2.84
N GLU A 34 -8.24 -27.88 -2.38
CA GLU A 34 -9.43 -27.35 -3.03
C GLU A 34 -9.50 -25.82 -2.89
N LEU A 35 -9.17 -25.29 -1.71
CA LEU A 35 -9.14 -23.85 -1.47
C LEU A 35 -8.14 -23.16 -2.39
N ARG A 36 -6.96 -23.76 -2.56
CA ARG A 36 -5.93 -23.24 -3.46
C ARG A 36 -6.42 -23.21 -4.90
N ARG A 37 -7.06 -24.29 -5.37
CA ARG A 37 -7.64 -24.34 -6.73
C ARG A 37 -8.76 -23.33 -6.90
N TYR A 38 -9.61 -23.19 -5.88
CA TYR A 38 -10.71 -22.22 -5.94
C TYR A 38 -10.20 -20.79 -5.99
N LEU A 39 -9.14 -20.49 -5.22
CA LEU A 39 -8.49 -19.17 -5.24
C LEU A 39 -7.93 -18.89 -6.65
N LEU A 40 -7.23 -19.84 -7.25
CA LEU A 40 -6.69 -19.69 -8.61
C LEU A 40 -7.82 -19.45 -9.62
N ASP A 41 -8.85 -20.28 -9.59
CA ASP A 41 -9.99 -20.17 -10.52
C ASP A 41 -10.70 -18.83 -10.36
N SER A 42 -10.83 -18.35 -9.14
CA SER A 42 -11.55 -17.08 -8.86
C SER A 42 -10.74 -15.86 -9.27
N VAL A 43 -9.47 -15.77 -8.84
CA VAL A 43 -8.63 -14.59 -9.10
C VAL A 43 -8.27 -14.49 -10.58
N SER A 44 -8.09 -15.61 -11.27
CA SER A 44 -7.81 -15.58 -12.71
C SER A 44 -8.94 -14.91 -13.49
N ARG A 45 -10.18 -14.97 -12.99
CA ARG A 45 -11.34 -14.34 -13.62
C ARG A 45 -11.63 -12.93 -13.13
N SER A 46 -11.24 -12.61 -11.87
CA SER A 46 -11.60 -11.34 -11.25
C SER A 46 -10.46 -10.31 -11.21
N SER A 47 -9.21 -10.75 -11.34
CA SER A 47 -8.00 -10.00 -10.99
C SER A 47 -7.82 -9.89 -9.46
N GLY A 48 -6.66 -9.50 -9.01
CA GLY A 48 -6.43 -9.24 -7.59
C GLY A 48 -5.06 -9.71 -7.08
N HIS A 49 -4.89 -9.62 -5.77
CA HIS A 49 -3.70 -10.12 -5.08
C HIS A 49 -3.75 -11.65 -5.10
N PHE A 50 -2.66 -12.29 -5.46
CA PHE A 50 -2.73 -13.72 -5.77
C PHE A 50 -1.64 -14.56 -5.08
N ALA A 51 -0.38 -14.29 -5.40
CA ALA A 51 0.69 -15.17 -4.92
C ALA A 51 0.76 -15.24 -3.39
N SER A 52 0.48 -14.14 -2.72
CA SER A 52 0.49 -14.09 -1.24
C SER A 52 -0.60 -14.95 -0.63
N GLY A 53 -1.79 -14.94 -1.23
CA GLY A 53 -2.90 -15.78 -0.77
C GLY A 53 -2.60 -17.27 -0.93
N LEU A 54 -1.94 -17.66 -2.02
CA LEU A 54 -1.51 -19.05 -2.21
C LEU A 54 -0.55 -19.48 -1.11
N GLY A 55 0.25 -18.56 -0.60
CA GLY A 55 1.20 -18.84 0.47
C GLY A 55 0.56 -19.01 1.84
N THR A 56 -0.68 -18.54 2.04
CA THR A 56 -1.31 -18.55 3.36
C THR A 56 -2.48 -19.52 3.48
N VAL A 57 -2.69 -20.40 2.52
CA VAL A 57 -3.84 -21.32 2.53
C VAL A 57 -3.82 -22.19 3.78
N GLU A 58 -2.72 -22.90 4.04
CA GLU A 58 -2.62 -23.80 5.18
C GLU A 58 -2.73 -23.04 6.50
N LEU A 59 -2.05 -21.90 6.60
CA LEU A 59 -2.12 -21.06 7.80
C LEU A 59 -3.55 -20.62 8.09
N THR A 60 -4.27 -20.17 7.07
CA THR A 60 -5.64 -19.67 7.24
C THR A 60 -6.55 -20.80 7.76
N VAL A 61 -6.47 -21.97 7.13
CA VAL A 61 -7.24 -23.14 7.58
C VAL A 61 -6.90 -23.49 9.03
N ALA A 62 -5.61 -23.57 9.37
CA ALA A 62 -5.16 -23.93 10.71
C ALA A 62 -5.66 -22.92 11.75
N LEU A 63 -5.56 -21.63 11.46
CA LEU A 63 -5.99 -20.58 12.40
C LEU A 63 -7.48 -20.66 12.69
N HIS A 64 -8.32 -20.79 11.65
CA HIS A 64 -9.76 -20.86 11.84
C HIS A 64 -10.20 -22.21 12.43
N TYR A 65 -9.40 -23.25 12.26
CA TYR A 65 -9.68 -24.56 12.86
C TYR A 65 -9.39 -24.57 14.36
N VAL A 66 -8.30 -23.94 14.78
CA VAL A 66 -7.84 -23.96 16.17
C VAL A 66 -8.52 -22.89 17.03
N TYR A 67 -8.68 -21.68 16.49
CA TYR A 67 -9.23 -20.54 17.22
C TYR A 67 -10.73 -20.43 16.98
N ASN A 68 -11.45 -20.03 18.01
CA ASN A 68 -12.92 -19.90 17.96
C ASN A 68 -13.31 -18.54 17.37
N THR A 69 -12.95 -18.33 16.10
CA THR A 69 -13.30 -17.10 15.39
C THR A 69 -14.79 -17.09 15.05
N PRO A 70 -15.45 -15.92 15.07
CA PRO A 70 -14.93 -14.57 15.29
C PRO A 70 -14.81 -14.12 16.75
N PHE A 71 -15.18 -14.96 17.71
CA PHE A 71 -15.00 -14.61 19.14
C PHE A 71 -13.52 -14.34 19.42
N ASP A 72 -12.64 -15.27 19.03
CA ASP A 72 -11.21 -15.03 19.02
C ASP A 72 -10.91 -14.08 17.86
N GLN A 73 -9.96 -13.18 18.04
CA GLN A 73 -9.72 -12.08 17.13
C GLN A 73 -8.47 -12.35 16.29
N LEU A 74 -8.65 -12.42 14.98
CA LEU A 74 -7.57 -12.66 14.02
C LEU A 74 -7.35 -11.40 13.19
N ILE A 75 -6.13 -10.86 13.24
CA ILE A 75 -5.76 -9.60 12.57
C ILE A 75 -4.73 -9.91 11.48
N TRP A 76 -5.01 -9.49 10.26
CA TRP A 76 -4.10 -9.63 9.13
C TRP A 76 -3.35 -8.32 8.91
N ASP A 77 -2.00 -8.39 8.93
CA ASP A 77 -1.18 -7.22 8.62
C ASP A 77 -1.19 -6.99 7.11
N VAL A 78 -1.34 -5.78 6.64
CA VAL A 78 -1.59 -5.37 5.25
C VAL A 78 -2.93 -5.93 4.76
N GLY A 79 -3.07 -7.25 4.72
CA GLY A 79 -4.31 -7.91 4.36
C GLY A 79 -4.40 -8.39 2.91
N HIS A 80 -3.37 -8.17 2.10
CA HIS A 80 -3.36 -8.64 0.70
C HIS A 80 -3.35 -10.16 0.60
N GLN A 81 -2.93 -10.85 1.66
CA GLN A 81 -2.85 -12.31 1.73
C GLN A 81 -4.14 -12.94 2.28
N ALA A 82 -5.20 -12.17 2.47
CA ALA A 82 -6.38 -12.62 3.22
C ALA A 82 -7.53 -13.13 2.34
N TYR A 83 -7.29 -13.43 1.07
CA TYR A 83 -8.35 -14.00 0.22
C TYR A 83 -8.83 -15.36 0.74
N PRO A 84 -7.94 -16.29 1.14
CA PRO A 84 -8.43 -17.53 1.77
C PRO A 84 -9.28 -17.27 3.02
N HIS A 85 -8.92 -16.26 3.82
CA HIS A 85 -9.70 -15.86 4.98
C HIS A 85 -11.13 -15.46 4.57
N LYS A 86 -11.28 -14.64 3.53
CA LYS A 86 -12.60 -14.22 3.07
C LYS A 86 -13.41 -15.43 2.57
N ILE A 87 -12.76 -16.33 1.85
CA ILE A 87 -13.43 -17.53 1.32
C ILE A 87 -13.97 -18.38 2.47
N LEU A 88 -13.19 -18.57 3.54
CA LEU A 88 -13.57 -19.44 4.66
C LEU A 88 -14.53 -18.78 5.66
N THR A 89 -14.78 -17.49 5.53
CA THR A 89 -15.61 -16.74 6.50
C THR A 89 -16.89 -16.20 5.87
N GLY A 90 -17.53 -17.02 5.05
CA GLY A 90 -18.88 -16.75 4.53
C GLY A 90 -18.92 -15.94 3.25
N ARG A 91 -17.78 -15.66 2.64
CA ARG A 91 -17.72 -14.85 1.40
C ARG A 91 -17.23 -15.64 0.20
N ARG A 92 -17.22 -16.98 0.31
CA ARG A 92 -16.78 -17.87 -0.76
C ARG A 92 -17.46 -17.56 -2.09
N ASP A 93 -18.79 -17.45 -2.07
CA ASP A 93 -19.57 -17.27 -3.29
C ASP A 93 -19.44 -15.85 -3.88
N LYS A 94 -18.91 -14.91 -3.10
CA LYS A 94 -18.74 -13.52 -3.51
C LYS A 94 -17.30 -13.16 -3.86
N ILE A 95 -16.36 -14.10 -3.74
CA ILE A 95 -14.94 -13.76 -3.93
C ILE A 95 -14.66 -13.23 -5.34
N GLY A 96 -15.44 -13.61 -6.33
CA GLY A 96 -15.31 -13.08 -7.70
C GLY A 96 -15.61 -11.59 -7.83
N THR A 97 -16.23 -10.97 -6.80
CA THR A 97 -16.52 -9.53 -6.81
C THR A 97 -15.45 -8.70 -6.12
N ILE A 98 -14.39 -9.32 -5.61
CA ILE A 98 -13.36 -8.61 -4.84
C ILE A 98 -12.72 -7.52 -5.70
N ARG A 99 -12.47 -6.35 -5.11
CA ARG A 99 -11.86 -5.19 -5.75
C ARG A 99 -12.74 -4.50 -6.77
N GLN A 100 -13.97 -4.97 -6.97
CA GLN A 100 -14.91 -4.38 -7.93
C GLN A 100 -15.89 -3.47 -7.21
N LYS A 101 -16.40 -2.48 -7.92
CA LYS A 101 -17.39 -1.54 -7.39
C LYS A 101 -18.59 -2.31 -6.85
N GLY A 102 -18.95 -2.05 -5.60
CA GLY A 102 -20.08 -2.72 -4.95
C GLY A 102 -19.80 -4.13 -4.49
N GLY A 103 -18.61 -4.67 -4.77
CA GLY A 103 -18.21 -6.02 -4.39
C GLY A 103 -17.43 -6.05 -3.08
N LEU A 104 -16.74 -7.16 -2.84
CA LEU A 104 -15.92 -7.32 -1.65
C LEU A 104 -14.75 -6.33 -1.67
N HIS A 105 -14.42 -5.81 -0.50
CA HIS A 105 -13.26 -4.93 -0.32
C HIS A 105 -11.96 -5.69 -0.63
N PRO A 106 -10.96 -4.99 -1.16
CA PRO A 106 -9.68 -5.64 -1.54
C PRO A 106 -8.88 -6.19 -0.36
N PHE A 107 -9.12 -5.67 0.84
CA PHE A 107 -8.45 -6.07 2.07
C PHE A 107 -9.51 -6.38 3.13
N PRO A 108 -9.14 -6.99 4.27
CA PRO A 108 -10.09 -7.11 5.37
C PRO A 108 -10.71 -5.75 5.72
N TRP A 109 -12.00 -5.76 5.94
CA TRP A 109 -12.77 -4.53 6.17
C TRP A 109 -13.84 -4.77 7.23
N ARG A 110 -13.80 -4.02 8.33
CA ARG A 110 -14.68 -4.22 9.49
C ARG A 110 -16.16 -4.16 9.15
N GLY A 111 -16.51 -3.27 8.23
CA GLY A 111 -17.93 -3.13 7.82
C GLY A 111 -18.43 -4.27 6.94
N GLU A 112 -17.54 -5.13 6.46
CA GLU A 112 -17.92 -6.23 5.56
C GLU A 112 -18.23 -7.52 6.32
N SER A 113 -17.52 -7.78 7.42
CA SER A 113 -17.61 -9.07 8.12
C SER A 113 -17.15 -8.93 9.57
N GLU A 114 -17.84 -9.62 10.47
CA GLU A 114 -17.41 -9.69 11.88
C GLU A 114 -16.07 -10.43 12.05
N TYR A 115 -15.63 -11.17 11.04
CA TYR A 115 -14.34 -11.83 11.05
C TYR A 115 -13.19 -10.87 10.69
N ASP A 116 -13.49 -9.71 10.14
CA ASP A 116 -12.49 -8.72 9.75
C ASP A 116 -12.35 -7.71 10.89
N VAL A 117 -11.47 -8.05 11.83
CA VAL A 117 -11.33 -7.34 13.10
C VAL A 117 -10.79 -5.92 12.91
N LEU A 118 -9.87 -5.73 11.96
CA LEU A 118 -9.26 -4.45 11.66
C LEU A 118 -9.32 -4.22 10.15
N SER A 119 -9.83 -3.07 9.74
CA SER A 119 -9.74 -2.66 8.34
C SER A 119 -8.28 -2.31 8.05
N VAL A 120 -7.70 -2.93 7.04
CA VAL A 120 -6.26 -2.82 6.78
C VAL A 120 -5.99 -2.51 5.30
N GLY A 121 -4.73 -2.33 4.98
CA GLY A 121 -4.24 -2.00 3.65
C GLY A 121 -2.80 -1.50 3.69
N HIS A 122 -2.46 -0.75 4.74
CA HIS A 122 -1.09 -0.34 5.03
C HIS A 122 -0.46 -1.32 6.01
N SER A 123 0.84 -1.49 5.91
CA SER A 123 1.57 -2.50 6.68
C SER A 123 1.82 -2.09 8.13
N SER A 124 2.13 -3.11 8.95
CA SER A 124 2.85 -2.96 10.21
C SER A 124 2.00 -2.45 11.36
N THR A 125 0.67 -2.51 11.22
CA THR A 125 -0.25 -2.02 12.25
C THR A 125 -0.84 -3.15 13.10
N SER A 126 -0.67 -4.41 12.69
CA SER A 126 -1.37 -5.54 13.31
C SER A 126 -0.99 -5.79 14.75
N ILE A 127 0.30 -5.70 15.08
CA ILE A 127 0.75 -6.02 16.44
C ILE A 127 0.25 -4.95 17.42
N SER A 128 0.35 -3.67 17.05
CA SER A 128 -0.16 -2.59 17.90
C SER A 128 -1.66 -2.76 18.17
N ALA A 129 -2.44 -3.01 17.11
CA ALA A 129 -3.87 -3.23 17.26
C ALA A 129 -4.16 -4.46 18.13
N GLY A 130 -3.38 -5.54 17.90
CA GLY A 130 -3.51 -6.77 18.66
C GLY A 130 -3.25 -6.59 20.15
N ILE A 131 -2.25 -5.79 20.51
CA ILE A 131 -1.98 -5.46 21.92
C ILE A 131 -3.21 -4.79 22.53
N GLY A 132 -3.77 -3.79 21.84
CA GLY A 132 -4.96 -3.09 22.34
C GLY A 132 -6.13 -4.03 22.54
N ILE A 133 -6.37 -4.93 21.59
CA ILE A 133 -7.46 -5.90 21.67
C ILE A 133 -7.23 -6.86 22.84
N ALA A 134 -6.00 -7.35 23.01
CA ALA A 134 -5.66 -8.29 24.09
C ALA A 134 -5.82 -7.64 25.46
N VAL A 135 -5.39 -6.39 25.60
CA VAL A 135 -5.56 -5.63 26.86
C VAL A 135 -7.04 -5.43 27.17
N ALA A 136 -7.84 -5.07 26.15
CA ALA A 136 -9.29 -4.88 26.35
C ALA A 136 -9.95 -6.18 26.80
N ALA A 137 -9.59 -7.31 26.18
CA ALA A 137 -10.14 -8.62 26.58
C ALA A 137 -9.78 -8.94 28.02
N GLU A 138 -8.55 -8.69 28.43
CA GLU A 138 -8.11 -8.90 29.82
C GLU A 138 -8.89 -8.04 30.80
N LYS A 139 -9.06 -6.75 30.49
CA LYS A 139 -9.82 -5.84 31.37
C LYS A 139 -11.27 -6.25 31.54
N GLU A 140 -11.84 -6.85 30.49
CA GLU A 140 -13.24 -7.32 30.53
C GLU A 140 -13.37 -8.74 31.07
N GLY A 141 -12.27 -9.40 31.41
CA GLY A 141 -12.28 -10.79 31.89
C GLY A 141 -12.71 -11.80 30.83
N LYS A 142 -12.56 -11.47 29.56
CA LYS A 142 -12.91 -12.37 28.47
C LYS A 142 -11.75 -13.33 28.16
N ASN A 143 -12.08 -14.61 28.04
CA ASN A 143 -11.10 -15.63 27.66
C ASN A 143 -10.99 -15.68 26.12
N ARG A 144 -10.66 -14.53 25.54
CA ARG A 144 -10.59 -14.31 24.10
C ARG A 144 -9.13 -14.31 23.66
N ARG A 145 -8.83 -15.05 22.62
CA ARG A 145 -7.47 -15.11 22.06
C ARG A 145 -7.30 -14.03 20.98
N THR A 146 -6.09 -13.50 20.88
CA THR A 146 -5.74 -12.49 19.87
C THR A 146 -4.56 -13.00 19.07
N VAL A 147 -4.72 -13.04 17.75
CA VAL A 147 -3.67 -13.52 16.83
C VAL A 147 -3.42 -12.45 15.78
N CYS A 148 -2.14 -12.09 15.57
CA CYS A 148 -1.71 -11.16 14.52
C CYS A 148 -0.85 -11.92 13.53
N VAL A 149 -1.18 -11.85 12.24
CA VAL A 149 -0.36 -12.43 11.18
C VAL A 149 0.36 -11.30 10.47
N ILE A 150 1.68 -11.34 10.46
CA ILE A 150 2.51 -10.29 9.87
C ILE A 150 3.58 -10.92 8.96
N GLY A 151 3.83 -10.28 7.82
CA GLY A 151 4.86 -10.74 6.89
C GLY A 151 6.24 -10.23 7.26
N ASP A 152 7.25 -10.88 6.70
CA ASP A 152 8.66 -10.56 6.98
C ASP A 152 9.05 -9.16 6.49
N GLY A 153 8.42 -8.66 5.41
CA GLY A 153 8.63 -7.28 5.00
C GLY A 153 8.02 -6.27 5.96
N ALA A 154 6.83 -6.56 6.46
CA ALA A 154 6.09 -5.64 7.32
C ALA A 154 6.68 -5.56 8.75
N ILE A 155 7.28 -6.64 9.24
CA ILE A 155 7.81 -6.66 10.61
C ILE A 155 9.05 -5.78 10.75
N THR A 156 9.67 -5.38 9.65
CA THR A 156 10.86 -4.52 9.69
C THR A 156 10.54 -3.04 9.93
N ALA A 157 9.28 -2.65 9.86
CA ALA A 157 8.91 -1.24 10.04
C ALA A 157 8.98 -0.84 11.51
N GLY A 158 9.25 0.43 11.73
CA GLY A 158 9.42 0.99 13.08
C GLY A 158 8.23 0.72 13.99
N MET A 159 7.03 0.88 13.48
CA MET A 159 5.82 0.68 14.29
C MET A 159 5.68 -0.76 14.80
N ALA A 160 6.10 -1.75 14.00
CA ALA A 160 6.12 -3.15 14.45
C ALA A 160 7.10 -3.33 15.60
N PHE A 161 8.28 -2.70 15.51
CA PHE A 161 9.29 -2.72 16.58
C PHE A 161 8.77 -2.06 17.85
N GLU A 162 8.14 -0.90 17.72
CA GLU A 162 7.53 -0.19 18.87
C GLU A 162 6.51 -1.08 19.56
N ALA A 163 5.67 -1.76 18.78
CA ALA A 163 4.64 -2.64 19.32
C ALA A 163 5.25 -3.84 20.06
N MET A 164 6.27 -4.48 19.46
CA MET A 164 6.92 -5.62 20.11
C MET A 164 7.63 -5.20 21.39
N ASN A 165 8.27 -4.03 21.39
CA ASN A 165 8.91 -3.48 22.58
C ASN A 165 7.87 -3.30 23.71
N HIS A 166 6.71 -2.74 23.40
CA HIS A 166 5.64 -2.52 24.37
C HIS A 166 5.04 -3.86 24.85
N ALA A 167 4.82 -4.79 23.91
CA ALA A 167 4.27 -6.11 24.28
C ALA A 167 5.17 -6.86 25.26
N GLY A 168 6.49 -6.75 25.07
CA GLY A 168 7.44 -7.36 25.99
C GLY A 168 7.36 -6.82 27.41
N ASP A 169 7.03 -5.53 27.53
CA ASP A 169 6.91 -4.86 28.83
C ASP A 169 5.61 -5.26 29.54
N ILE A 170 4.46 -5.13 28.87
CA ILE A 170 3.16 -5.36 29.51
C ILE A 170 2.68 -6.81 29.44
N ARG A 171 3.29 -7.63 28.61
CA ARG A 171 3.10 -9.08 28.48
C ARG A 171 1.63 -9.50 28.28
N PRO A 172 0.96 -8.98 27.23
CA PRO A 172 -0.42 -9.40 26.98
C PRO A 172 -0.45 -10.85 26.45
N ASP A 173 -1.57 -11.53 26.69
CA ASP A 173 -1.79 -12.87 26.13
C ASP A 173 -2.16 -12.73 24.66
N MET A 174 -1.18 -12.91 23.79
CA MET A 174 -1.38 -12.77 22.35
C MET A 174 -0.40 -13.64 21.59
N LEU A 175 -0.71 -13.89 20.31
CA LEU A 175 0.17 -14.62 19.41
C LEU A 175 0.48 -13.74 18.20
N VAL A 176 1.76 -13.59 17.89
CA VAL A 176 2.21 -13.02 16.61
C VAL A 176 2.69 -14.18 15.74
N VAL A 177 2.11 -14.31 14.54
CA VAL A 177 2.58 -15.29 13.55
C VAL A 177 3.37 -14.52 12.50
N LEU A 178 4.68 -14.80 12.43
CA LEU A 178 5.52 -14.25 11.37
C LEU A 178 5.46 -15.19 10.17
N ASN A 179 4.87 -14.72 9.08
CA ASN A 179 4.80 -15.45 7.83
C ASN A 179 6.00 -15.05 6.97
N ASP A 180 7.01 -15.91 6.98
CA ASP A 180 8.29 -15.61 6.35
C ASP A 180 8.37 -16.33 5.01
N ASN A 181 8.33 -15.57 3.92
CA ASN A 181 8.52 -16.10 2.58
C ASN A 181 9.66 -15.38 1.84
N GLU A 182 10.44 -14.61 2.57
CA GLU A 182 11.61 -13.85 2.11
C GLU A 182 11.25 -12.75 1.11
N MET A 183 9.98 -12.36 1.02
CA MET A 183 9.52 -11.39 0.03
C MET A 183 8.47 -10.43 0.56
N SER A 184 8.58 -9.17 0.13
CA SER A 184 7.45 -8.24 0.17
C SER A 184 6.82 -8.24 -1.24
N ILE A 185 6.75 -7.11 -1.93
CA ILE A 185 6.35 -7.11 -3.35
C ILE A 185 7.50 -7.72 -4.18
N SER A 186 8.74 -7.31 -3.90
CA SER A 186 9.95 -7.91 -4.44
C SER A 186 10.76 -8.52 -3.29
N GLU A 187 11.98 -8.93 -3.56
CA GLU A 187 12.84 -9.48 -2.50
C GLU A 187 13.04 -8.44 -1.40
N ASN A 188 12.99 -8.88 -0.16
CA ASN A 188 13.18 -8.00 1.00
C ASN A 188 14.63 -7.52 1.08
N VAL A 189 14.80 -6.36 1.68
CA VAL A 189 16.12 -5.76 1.92
C VAL A 189 16.31 -5.52 3.41
N GLY A 190 17.56 -5.36 3.81
CA GLY A 190 17.91 -4.93 5.15
C GLY A 190 18.49 -6.04 6.02
N ALA A 191 19.13 -5.62 7.11
CA ALA A 191 19.86 -6.53 8.01
C ALA A 191 18.94 -7.54 8.69
N LEU A 192 17.76 -7.14 9.10
CA LEU A 192 16.82 -8.08 9.73
C LEU A 192 16.42 -9.17 8.75
N ASN A 193 16.17 -8.81 7.51
CA ASN A 193 15.84 -9.82 6.49
C ASN A 193 17.02 -10.77 6.25
N ASN A 194 18.24 -10.23 6.18
CA ASN A 194 19.42 -11.07 6.04
C ASN A 194 19.57 -12.02 7.22
N HIS A 195 19.28 -11.54 8.42
CA HIS A 195 19.28 -12.36 9.64
C HIS A 195 18.25 -13.49 9.52
N LEU A 196 17.01 -13.18 9.15
CA LEU A 196 15.96 -14.18 8.97
C LEU A 196 16.36 -15.23 7.91
N ALA A 197 16.94 -14.77 6.79
CA ALA A 197 17.40 -15.68 5.73
C ALA A 197 18.51 -16.62 6.21
N GLN A 198 19.43 -16.13 7.04
CA GLN A 198 20.48 -16.96 7.63
C GLN A 198 19.88 -18.05 8.52
N LEU A 199 18.79 -17.76 9.21
CA LEU A 199 18.07 -18.73 10.04
C LEU A 199 17.53 -19.86 9.19
N LEU A 200 17.05 -19.53 8.00
CA LEU A 200 16.43 -20.49 7.11
C LEU A 200 17.46 -21.36 6.38
N SER A 201 18.66 -20.86 6.17
CA SER A 201 19.72 -21.59 5.47
C SER A 201 20.56 -22.47 6.39
N GLY A 202 20.39 -22.36 7.70
CA GLY A 202 21.18 -23.10 8.68
C GLY A 202 20.85 -24.59 8.72
N LYS A 203 21.74 -25.37 9.33
CA LYS A 203 21.63 -26.83 9.42
C LYS A 203 20.32 -27.33 10.05
N LEU A 204 19.74 -26.53 10.92
CA LEU A 204 18.47 -26.88 11.55
C LEU A 204 17.33 -26.96 10.52
N TYR A 205 17.33 -26.03 9.57
CA TYR A 205 16.31 -25.96 8.52
C TYR A 205 16.46 -27.13 7.53
N SER A 206 17.69 -27.43 7.13
CA SER A 206 17.90 -28.53 6.19
C SER A 206 17.45 -29.88 6.79
N SER A 207 17.63 -30.06 8.10
CA SER A 207 17.18 -31.29 8.79
C SER A 207 15.65 -31.33 8.89
N LEU A 208 14.98 -30.18 9.03
CA LEU A 208 13.52 -30.11 9.04
C LEU A 208 12.94 -30.37 7.64
N ARG A 209 13.62 -29.90 6.61
CA ARG A 209 13.19 -30.07 5.22
C ARG A 209 13.37 -31.51 4.74
N GLU A 210 14.44 -32.16 5.19
CA GLU A 210 14.77 -33.55 4.81
C GLU A 210 14.07 -34.61 5.67
N GLY A 211 13.75 -34.24 6.90
CA GLY A 211 13.17 -35.16 7.86
C GLY A 211 11.65 -35.23 7.91
N GLY A 212 10.99 -34.88 6.87
CA GLY A 212 9.54 -34.73 6.63
C GLY A 212 8.49 -35.44 7.49
N LYS A 213 8.78 -35.86 8.70
CA LYS A 213 7.78 -36.51 9.57
C LYS A 213 8.05 -36.43 11.08
N LYS A 214 8.82 -35.47 11.56
CA LYS A 214 8.88 -35.31 13.02
C LYS A 214 8.13 -34.08 13.44
N VAL A 215 6.91 -34.32 13.85
CA VAL A 215 6.02 -33.35 14.45
C VAL A 215 6.67 -32.85 15.74
N PHE A 216 6.91 -31.54 15.81
CA PHE A 216 7.25 -30.91 17.06
C PHE A 216 6.00 -30.89 17.94
N SER A 217 5.91 -31.82 18.84
CA SER A 217 4.82 -31.87 19.81
C SER A 217 5.34 -31.28 21.13
N GLY A 218 4.91 -30.07 21.40
CA GLY A 218 5.08 -29.48 22.73
C GLY A 218 6.24 -28.53 22.92
N VAL A 219 6.28 -27.94 24.09
CA VAL A 219 7.33 -27.05 24.58
C VAL A 219 8.70 -27.72 24.39
N PRO A 220 9.72 -27.02 23.91
CA PRO A 220 11.04 -27.64 23.73
C PRO A 220 11.50 -28.32 25.00
N PRO A 221 12.06 -29.52 24.88
CA PRO A 221 12.58 -30.20 26.06
C PRO A 221 13.62 -29.34 26.78
N ILE A 222 13.70 -29.50 28.08
CA ILE A 222 14.68 -28.79 28.93
C ILE A 222 16.10 -28.90 28.35
N LYS A 223 16.43 -30.03 27.69
CA LYS A 223 17.71 -30.24 27.02
C LYS A 223 17.97 -29.22 25.88
N GLU A 224 16.93 -28.82 25.16
CA GLU A 224 17.05 -27.83 24.09
C GLU A 224 17.26 -26.44 24.66
N LEU A 225 16.61 -26.13 25.78
CA LEU A 225 16.80 -24.86 26.49
C LEU A 225 18.26 -24.75 27.00
N LEU A 226 18.78 -25.86 27.55
CA LEU A 226 20.18 -25.91 28.02
C LEU A 226 21.16 -25.77 26.84
N LYS A 227 20.85 -26.37 25.71
CA LYS A 227 21.68 -26.29 24.50
C LYS A 227 21.68 -24.85 23.95
N ARG A 228 20.55 -24.19 24.01
CA ARG A 228 20.45 -22.76 23.62
C ARG A 228 21.33 -21.90 24.52
N THR A 229 21.34 -22.20 25.82
CA THR A 229 22.19 -21.47 26.78
C THR A 229 23.65 -21.67 26.46
N GLU A 230 24.03 -22.91 26.09
CA GLU A 230 25.42 -23.27 25.76
C GLU A 230 25.87 -22.63 24.45
N GLU A 231 24.96 -22.54 23.46
CA GLU A 231 25.22 -21.88 22.17
C GLU A 231 25.34 -20.35 22.34
N HIS A 232 24.54 -19.81 23.25
CA HIS A 232 24.60 -18.38 23.62
C HIS A 232 26.00 -18.04 24.18
N ILE A 233 26.53 -18.92 25.01
CA ILE A 233 27.87 -18.79 25.62
C ILE A 233 28.97 -18.85 24.56
N LYS A 234 28.73 -19.58 23.46
CA LYS A 234 29.69 -19.72 22.36
C LYS A 234 29.62 -18.60 21.31
N GLY A 235 28.78 -17.59 21.53
CA GLY A 235 28.66 -16.46 20.62
C GLY A 235 27.93 -16.76 19.33
N MET A 236 27.20 -17.87 19.28
CA MET A 236 26.34 -18.19 18.13
C MET A 236 24.96 -17.57 18.32
N VAL A 237 24.57 -16.72 17.38
CA VAL A 237 23.25 -16.12 17.40
C VAL A 237 22.22 -17.17 17.00
N VAL A 238 21.35 -17.54 17.93
CA VAL A 238 20.24 -18.46 17.68
C VAL A 238 19.09 -17.67 17.04
N PRO A 239 18.40 -18.27 16.06
CA PRO A 239 17.32 -17.60 15.30
C PRO A 239 16.33 -16.78 16.10
N GLY A 240 15.84 -17.27 17.19
CA GLY A 240 14.80 -16.62 17.96
C GLY A 240 15.28 -15.54 18.91
N THR A 241 16.58 -15.32 19.01
CA THR A 241 17.16 -14.48 20.07
C THR A 241 16.60 -13.06 20.07
N LEU A 242 16.48 -12.43 18.92
CA LEU A 242 15.96 -11.06 18.83
C LEU A 242 14.56 -10.96 19.44
N PHE A 243 13.67 -11.86 19.06
CA PHE A 243 12.29 -11.83 19.54
C PHE A 243 12.19 -12.22 21.02
N GLU A 244 13.05 -13.13 21.46
CA GLU A 244 13.14 -13.52 22.86
C GLU A 244 13.65 -12.36 23.72
N GLU A 245 14.64 -11.61 23.23
CA GLU A 245 15.14 -10.43 23.94
C GLU A 245 14.06 -9.35 24.08
N LEU A 246 13.13 -9.29 23.11
CA LEU A 246 11.97 -8.39 23.19
C LEU A 246 10.86 -8.93 24.10
N GLY A 247 11.05 -10.11 24.71
CA GLY A 247 10.10 -10.63 25.68
C GLY A 247 9.10 -11.65 25.16
N PHE A 248 9.23 -12.08 23.91
CA PHE A 248 8.32 -13.08 23.33
C PHE A 248 8.82 -14.49 23.57
N ASN A 249 7.88 -15.43 23.73
CA ASN A 249 8.19 -16.85 23.67
C ASN A 249 8.21 -17.25 22.19
N TYR A 250 9.40 -17.51 21.66
CA TYR A 250 9.60 -17.77 20.22
C TYR A 250 9.59 -19.25 19.91
N ILE A 251 8.78 -19.65 18.93
CA ILE A 251 8.73 -21.01 18.39
C ILE A 251 8.90 -20.93 16.88
N GLY A 252 9.79 -21.75 16.35
CA GLY A 252 10.03 -21.82 14.92
C GLY A 252 11.50 -21.88 14.55
N PRO A 253 11.80 -21.82 13.25
CA PRO A 253 10.85 -21.83 12.14
C PRO A 253 10.17 -23.17 11.91
N VAL A 254 8.88 -23.14 11.53
CA VAL A 254 8.13 -24.35 11.20
C VAL A 254 7.58 -24.26 9.78
N ASP A 255 7.28 -25.42 9.19
CA ASP A 255 6.74 -25.46 7.81
C ASP A 255 5.30 -24.92 7.79
N GLY A 256 5.12 -23.78 7.15
CA GLY A 256 3.82 -23.12 7.03
C GLY A 256 2.86 -23.77 6.02
N HIS A 257 3.32 -24.83 5.33
CA HIS A 257 2.48 -25.58 4.40
C HIS A 257 2.07 -26.95 4.93
N ASP A 258 2.45 -27.27 6.16
CA ASP A 258 2.03 -28.50 6.85
C ASP A 258 0.82 -28.15 7.74
N VAL A 259 -0.40 -28.26 7.20
CA VAL A 259 -1.59 -27.83 7.92
C VAL A 259 -1.80 -28.61 9.22
N LEU A 260 -1.52 -29.93 9.22
CA LEU A 260 -1.70 -30.74 10.43
C LEU A 260 -0.67 -30.40 11.49
N GLY A 261 0.58 -30.15 11.07
CA GLY A 261 1.64 -29.69 11.98
C GLY A 261 1.33 -28.33 12.57
N LEU A 262 0.81 -27.41 11.75
CA LEU A 262 0.40 -26.07 12.22
C LEU A 262 -0.71 -26.18 13.27
N ILE A 263 -1.69 -27.05 13.06
CA ILE A 263 -2.79 -27.24 14.01
C ILE A 263 -2.23 -27.73 15.36
N THR A 264 -1.34 -28.70 15.33
CA THR A 264 -0.73 -29.22 16.56
C THR A 264 0.03 -28.11 17.28
N THR A 265 0.85 -27.35 16.56
CA THR A 265 1.63 -26.25 17.13
C THR A 265 0.74 -25.18 17.72
N LEU A 266 -0.29 -24.75 16.98
CA LEU A 266 -1.20 -23.68 17.42
C LEU A 266 -2.01 -24.12 18.64
N LYS A 267 -2.47 -25.37 18.69
CA LYS A 267 -3.17 -25.90 19.87
C LYS A 267 -2.27 -25.85 21.11
N ASN A 268 -1.00 -26.20 20.95
CA ASN A 268 -0.05 -26.17 22.07
C ASN A 268 0.25 -24.73 22.52
N MET A 269 0.26 -23.76 21.61
CA MET A 269 0.56 -22.37 21.94
C MET A 269 -0.65 -21.59 22.46
N ARG A 270 -1.86 -22.01 22.09
CA ARG A 270 -3.09 -21.22 22.33
C ARG A 270 -3.28 -20.82 23.79
N ASP A 271 -2.96 -21.73 24.71
CA ASP A 271 -3.22 -21.53 26.13
C ASP A 271 -2.00 -21.01 26.91
N LEU A 272 -0.89 -20.75 26.23
CA LEU A 272 0.29 -20.18 26.88
C LEU A 272 0.05 -18.71 27.23
N LYS A 273 0.63 -18.29 28.35
CA LYS A 273 0.46 -16.91 28.85
C LYS A 273 1.59 -16.02 28.35
N GLY A 274 1.27 -14.73 28.19
CA GLY A 274 2.19 -13.72 27.73
C GLY A 274 2.31 -13.71 26.21
N PRO A 275 3.18 -12.87 25.66
CA PRO A 275 3.30 -12.74 24.21
C PRO A 275 4.02 -13.92 23.57
N GLN A 276 3.37 -14.54 22.62
CA GLN A 276 3.88 -15.70 21.89
C GLN A 276 4.23 -15.31 20.47
N PHE A 277 5.26 -15.94 19.91
CA PHE A 277 5.74 -15.64 18.57
C PHE A 277 5.96 -16.95 17.82
N LEU A 278 5.21 -17.17 16.75
CA LEU A 278 5.34 -18.35 15.89
C LEU A 278 5.93 -17.93 14.55
N HIS A 279 7.12 -18.42 14.24
CA HIS A 279 7.79 -18.14 12.97
C HIS A 279 7.50 -19.28 12.01
N ILE A 280 6.74 -19.01 10.94
CA ILE A 280 6.44 -20.02 9.93
C ILE A 280 7.12 -19.65 8.61
N MET A 281 7.41 -20.68 7.83
CA MET A 281 8.02 -20.55 6.53
C MET A 281 7.04 -20.96 5.47
N THR A 282 6.79 -20.07 4.51
CA THR A 282 5.90 -20.35 3.40
C THR A 282 6.59 -20.01 2.09
N LYS A 283 5.95 -20.39 1.00
CA LYS A 283 6.42 -20.08 -0.34
C LYS A 283 5.34 -19.28 -1.04
N LYS A 284 5.69 -18.07 -1.45
CA LYS A 284 4.78 -17.20 -2.20
C LYS A 284 4.44 -17.88 -3.53
N GLY A 285 3.17 -17.97 -3.86
CA GLY A 285 2.73 -18.66 -5.08
C GLY A 285 2.57 -20.16 -4.96
N ARG A 286 2.70 -20.71 -3.76
CA ARG A 286 2.68 -22.15 -3.47
C ARG A 286 1.56 -22.89 -4.21
N GLY A 287 1.94 -23.95 -4.93
CA GLY A 287 0.99 -24.83 -5.60
C GLY A 287 0.61 -24.41 -7.00
N TYR A 288 1.12 -23.27 -7.48
CA TYR A 288 0.91 -22.83 -8.84
C TYR A 288 2.25 -22.44 -9.45
N GLU A 289 2.79 -23.32 -10.28
CA GLU A 289 4.17 -23.20 -10.77
C GLU A 289 4.51 -21.84 -11.39
N PRO A 290 3.66 -21.23 -12.23
CA PRO A 290 4.00 -19.89 -12.75
C PRO A 290 4.21 -18.85 -11.65
N ALA A 291 3.38 -18.87 -10.59
CA ALA A 291 3.52 -17.92 -9.47
C ALA A 291 4.72 -18.25 -8.59
N GLU A 292 5.05 -19.54 -8.43
CA GLU A 292 6.25 -19.93 -7.68
C GLU A 292 7.53 -19.45 -8.37
N LYS A 293 7.53 -19.48 -9.71
CA LYS A 293 8.70 -19.07 -10.51
C LYS A 293 8.85 -17.56 -10.59
N ASP A 294 7.74 -16.82 -10.56
CA ASP A 294 7.75 -15.37 -10.70
C ASP A 294 6.75 -14.73 -9.75
N PRO A 295 7.04 -14.78 -8.45
CA PRO A 295 6.09 -14.25 -7.45
C PRO A 295 5.92 -12.72 -7.52
N ILE A 296 6.86 -12.01 -8.12
CA ILE A 296 6.74 -10.56 -8.29
C ILE A 296 5.60 -10.25 -9.28
N THR A 297 5.64 -10.87 -10.46
CA THR A 297 4.61 -10.68 -11.48
C THR A 297 3.24 -11.15 -10.97
N PHE A 298 3.21 -12.25 -10.21
CA PHE A 298 1.98 -12.83 -9.69
C PHE A 298 1.55 -12.26 -8.33
N HIS A 299 2.21 -11.21 -7.83
CA HIS A 299 1.81 -10.55 -6.59
C HIS A 299 0.38 -10.00 -6.72
N ALA A 300 0.10 -9.27 -7.81
CA ALA A 300 -1.24 -8.80 -8.15
C ALA A 300 -1.42 -8.99 -9.65
N VAL A 301 -2.48 -9.68 -10.04
CA VAL A 301 -2.64 -10.10 -11.44
C VAL A 301 -3.90 -9.51 -12.06
N PRO A 302 -3.88 -9.22 -13.38
CA PRO A 302 -5.11 -9.00 -14.13
C PRO A 302 -5.83 -10.34 -14.37
N LYS A 303 -6.94 -10.31 -15.06
CA LYS A 303 -7.60 -11.55 -15.52
C LYS A 303 -6.61 -12.30 -16.45
N PHE A 304 -6.54 -13.61 -16.30
CA PHE A 304 -5.62 -14.43 -17.10
C PHE A 304 -6.12 -15.86 -17.22
N ASP A 305 -5.53 -16.62 -18.15
CA ASP A 305 -5.84 -18.04 -18.33
C ASP A 305 -4.98 -18.86 -17.35
N PRO A 306 -5.59 -19.48 -16.33
CA PRO A 306 -4.80 -20.24 -15.34
C PRO A 306 -4.14 -21.49 -15.94
N SER A 307 -4.64 -22.04 -17.04
CA SER A 307 -4.04 -23.24 -17.63
C SER A 307 -2.67 -22.96 -18.25
N SER A 308 -2.48 -21.77 -18.80
CA SER A 308 -1.21 -21.38 -19.43
C SER A 308 -0.32 -20.58 -18.48
N GLY A 309 -0.90 -19.86 -17.53
CA GLY A 309 -0.19 -18.91 -16.66
C GLY A 309 0.29 -17.68 -17.41
N CYS A 310 -0.16 -17.48 -18.64
CA CYS A 310 0.24 -16.31 -19.44
C CYS A 310 -0.64 -15.12 -19.08
N LEU A 311 0.02 -14.06 -18.61
CA LEU A 311 -0.68 -12.80 -18.35
C LEU A 311 -0.86 -12.04 -19.66
N PRO A 312 -1.95 -11.28 -19.83
CA PRO A 312 -2.13 -10.47 -21.02
C PRO A 312 -0.97 -9.49 -21.16
N LYS A 313 -0.42 -9.40 -22.35
CA LYS A 313 0.61 -8.38 -22.65
C LYS A 313 -0.09 -7.02 -22.69
N SER A 314 0.57 -6.01 -22.13
CA SER A 314 0.06 -4.66 -22.27
C SER A 314 0.03 -4.33 -23.76
N SER A 315 -1.14 -3.97 -24.28
CA SER A 315 -1.26 -3.47 -25.65
C SER A 315 -0.39 -2.22 -25.73
N GLY A 316 0.49 -2.14 -26.77
CA GLY A 316 1.41 -1.03 -26.93
C GLY A 316 0.69 0.31 -26.93
N GLY A 317 0.41 0.84 -25.75
CA GLY A 317 -0.23 2.13 -25.57
C GLY A 317 0.75 3.18 -25.10
N LEU A 318 0.19 4.29 -24.68
CA LEU A 318 0.99 5.40 -24.14
C LEU A 318 1.64 4.96 -22.82
N PRO A 319 2.81 5.49 -22.50
CA PRO A 319 3.49 5.09 -21.26
C PRO A 319 2.73 5.55 -20.02
N SER A 320 2.93 4.83 -18.93
CA SER A 320 2.38 5.24 -17.63
C SER A 320 3.14 6.45 -17.09
N TYR A 321 2.54 7.17 -16.15
CA TYR A 321 3.26 8.25 -15.46
C TYR A 321 4.45 7.70 -14.68
N SER A 322 4.34 6.50 -14.12
CA SER A 322 5.50 5.86 -13.46
C SER A 322 6.66 5.68 -14.43
N LYS A 323 6.38 5.29 -15.67
CA LYS A 323 7.43 5.16 -16.70
C LYS A 323 7.99 6.53 -17.10
N ILE A 324 7.13 7.55 -17.21
CA ILE A 324 7.59 8.93 -17.50
C ILE A 324 8.58 9.37 -16.40
N PHE A 325 8.23 9.13 -15.13
CA PHE A 325 9.13 9.42 -14.02
C PHE A 325 10.43 8.64 -14.13
N GLY A 326 10.35 7.33 -14.36
CA GLY A 326 11.54 6.48 -14.44
C GLY A 326 12.49 6.88 -15.57
N ASP A 327 11.94 7.22 -16.74
CA ASP A 327 12.73 7.70 -17.87
C ASP A 327 13.41 9.03 -17.55
N TRP A 328 12.66 9.97 -16.95
CA TRP A 328 13.21 11.26 -16.51
C TRP A 328 14.32 11.04 -15.48
N LEU A 329 14.12 10.13 -14.55
CA LEU A 329 15.09 9.83 -13.49
C LEU A 329 16.42 9.34 -14.09
N CYS A 330 16.36 8.39 -15.04
CA CYS A 330 17.56 7.87 -15.69
C CYS A 330 18.26 8.96 -16.53
N GLU A 331 17.50 9.73 -17.27
CA GLU A 331 18.00 10.83 -18.08
C GLU A 331 18.75 11.87 -17.22
N THR A 332 18.16 12.22 -16.08
CA THR A 332 18.74 13.21 -15.17
C THR A 332 19.99 12.67 -14.47
N ALA A 333 19.93 11.41 -14.01
CA ALA A 333 21.07 10.76 -13.36
C ALA A 333 22.27 10.64 -14.28
N ALA A 334 22.04 10.45 -15.57
CA ALA A 334 23.13 10.38 -16.54
C ALA A 334 23.88 11.71 -16.69
N LYS A 335 23.21 12.82 -16.35
CA LYS A 335 23.78 14.17 -16.47
C LYS A 335 24.28 14.74 -15.15
N ASP A 336 23.83 14.22 -14.02
CA ASP A 336 24.16 14.78 -12.69
C ASP A 336 24.41 13.64 -11.71
N ASN A 337 25.67 13.49 -11.32
CA ASN A 337 26.06 12.41 -10.39
C ASN A 337 25.65 12.68 -8.93
N LYS A 338 25.08 13.84 -8.64
CA LYS A 338 24.57 14.15 -7.30
C LYS A 338 23.18 13.56 -7.03
N LEU A 339 22.49 13.12 -8.08
CA LEU A 339 21.15 12.55 -7.94
C LEU A 339 21.20 11.21 -7.18
N MET A 340 20.39 11.11 -6.13
CA MET A 340 20.17 9.87 -5.35
C MET A 340 18.68 9.60 -5.33
N ALA A 341 18.25 8.34 -5.56
CA ALA A 341 16.84 8.02 -5.60
C ALA A 341 16.49 6.95 -4.58
N ILE A 342 15.41 7.17 -3.86
CA ILE A 342 15.00 6.37 -2.69
C ILE A 342 13.57 5.86 -2.91
N THR A 343 13.35 4.59 -2.60
CA THR A 343 12.00 4.02 -2.58
C THR A 343 11.79 3.20 -1.31
N PRO A 344 10.65 3.34 -0.63
CA PRO A 344 10.32 2.41 0.45
C PRO A 344 9.60 1.18 -0.11
N ALA A 345 10.38 0.20 -0.57
CA ALA A 345 9.91 -1.13 -1.02
C ALA A 345 9.01 -1.10 -2.27
N MET A 346 9.10 -0.06 -3.10
CA MET A 346 8.20 0.09 -4.25
C MET A 346 8.95 0.29 -5.56
N ARG A 347 10.02 -0.49 -5.80
CA ARG A 347 10.85 -0.35 -7.01
C ARG A 347 10.02 -0.47 -8.29
N GLU A 348 9.23 -1.54 -8.39
CA GLU A 348 8.46 -1.82 -9.60
C GLU A 348 7.34 -0.79 -9.80
N GLY A 349 6.56 -0.57 -8.75
CA GLY A 349 5.41 0.33 -8.82
C GLY A 349 5.78 1.78 -9.05
N SER A 350 6.98 2.19 -8.62
CA SER A 350 7.45 3.57 -8.81
C SER A 350 8.20 3.78 -10.12
N GLY A 351 8.36 2.73 -10.94
CA GLY A 351 9.04 2.85 -12.23
C GLY A 351 10.55 2.95 -12.12
N MET A 352 11.16 2.35 -11.09
CA MET A 352 12.58 2.50 -10.81
C MET A 352 13.43 1.28 -11.18
N VAL A 353 12.86 0.28 -11.86
CA VAL A 353 13.61 -0.93 -12.20
C VAL A 353 14.84 -0.59 -13.06
N GLU A 354 14.65 0.17 -14.13
CA GLU A 354 15.73 0.58 -15.03
C GLU A 354 16.80 1.39 -14.29
N PHE A 355 16.35 2.34 -13.45
CA PHE A 355 17.27 3.16 -12.65
C PHE A 355 18.11 2.29 -11.72
N SER A 356 17.50 1.30 -11.08
CA SER A 356 18.21 0.41 -10.15
C SER A 356 19.30 -0.40 -10.87
N ARG A 357 19.09 -0.71 -12.13
CA ARG A 357 20.07 -1.45 -12.95
C ARG A 357 21.20 -0.56 -13.47
N LYS A 358 20.84 0.63 -13.95
CA LYS A 358 21.82 1.56 -14.56
C LYS A 358 22.66 2.29 -13.50
N PHE A 359 22.06 2.60 -12.35
CA PHE A 359 22.71 3.41 -11.32
C PHE A 359 22.59 2.76 -9.95
N PRO A 360 23.08 1.51 -9.78
CA PRO A 360 22.86 0.77 -8.54
C PRO A 360 23.45 1.44 -7.31
N ASP A 361 24.52 2.21 -7.46
CA ASP A 361 25.17 2.88 -6.32
C ASP A 361 24.41 4.13 -5.86
N ARG A 362 23.40 4.56 -6.62
CA ARG A 362 22.62 5.76 -6.33
C ARG A 362 21.14 5.43 -6.13
N TYR A 363 20.83 4.14 -6.09
CA TYR A 363 19.49 3.62 -5.86
C TYR A 363 19.43 3.03 -4.45
N PHE A 364 18.40 3.41 -3.68
CA PHE A 364 18.23 2.95 -2.29
C PHE A 364 16.81 2.47 -2.08
N ASP A 365 16.66 1.17 -1.89
CA ASP A 365 15.42 0.58 -1.38
C ASP A 365 15.60 0.46 0.14
N VAL A 366 14.79 1.17 0.90
CA VAL A 366 14.93 1.24 2.36
C VAL A 366 13.98 0.30 3.09
N ALA A 367 13.36 -0.64 2.39
CA ALA A 367 12.32 -1.53 2.91
C ALA A 367 11.02 -0.72 3.19
N ILE A 368 10.04 -1.34 3.85
CA ILE A 368 8.77 -0.66 4.16
C ILE A 368 9.02 0.27 5.36
N ALA A 369 9.63 1.41 5.08
CA ALA A 369 10.13 2.31 6.10
C ALA A 369 10.05 3.76 5.61
N GLU A 370 8.81 4.24 5.46
CA GLU A 370 8.57 5.57 4.86
C GLU A 370 9.21 6.70 5.67
N GLN A 371 9.11 6.63 6.99
CA GLN A 371 9.72 7.65 7.86
C GLN A 371 11.23 7.71 7.65
N HIS A 372 11.88 6.54 7.65
CA HIS A 372 13.31 6.45 7.41
C HIS A 372 13.68 6.99 6.03
N ALA A 373 12.88 6.65 5.00
CA ALA A 373 13.14 7.11 3.63
C ALA A 373 13.28 8.64 3.57
N VAL A 374 12.36 9.35 4.22
CA VAL A 374 12.34 10.81 4.18
C VAL A 374 13.51 11.41 4.96
N THR A 375 13.78 10.91 6.17
CA THR A 375 14.89 11.45 6.98
C THR A 375 16.25 11.07 6.39
N PHE A 376 16.36 9.89 5.77
CA PHE A 376 17.56 9.52 5.02
C PHE A 376 17.80 10.50 3.86
N ALA A 377 16.74 10.87 3.14
CA ALA A 377 16.85 11.89 2.09
C ALA A 377 17.34 13.22 2.65
N ALA A 378 16.83 13.61 3.84
CA ALA A 378 17.32 14.84 4.49
C ALA A 378 18.83 14.77 4.74
N GLY A 379 19.31 13.63 5.23
CA GLY A 379 20.74 13.43 5.45
C GLY A 379 21.56 13.55 4.17
N LEU A 380 21.06 12.95 3.08
CA LEU A 380 21.73 13.06 1.78
C LEU A 380 21.81 14.51 1.30
N ALA A 381 20.72 15.27 1.48
CA ALA A 381 20.70 16.69 1.10
C ALA A 381 21.70 17.50 1.92
N ILE A 382 21.77 17.24 3.22
CA ILE A 382 22.77 17.88 4.09
C ILE A 382 24.19 17.56 3.59
N GLY A 383 24.39 16.34 3.13
CA GLY A 383 25.68 15.90 2.57
C GLY A 383 26.01 16.44 1.19
N GLY A 384 25.14 17.28 0.63
CA GLY A 384 25.39 17.91 -0.67
C GLY A 384 24.88 17.14 -1.87
N TYR A 385 24.08 16.12 -1.65
CA TYR A 385 23.46 15.35 -2.74
C TYR A 385 22.06 15.86 -3.04
N LYS A 386 21.49 15.35 -4.11
CA LYS A 386 20.15 15.74 -4.56
C LYS A 386 19.22 14.53 -4.49
N PRO A 387 18.58 14.31 -3.35
CA PRO A 387 17.75 13.13 -3.17
C PRO A 387 16.34 13.31 -3.75
N ILE A 388 15.84 12.21 -4.32
CA ILE A 388 14.46 12.10 -4.80
C ILE A 388 13.82 10.95 -4.04
N VAL A 389 12.70 11.23 -3.39
CA VAL A 389 11.90 10.21 -2.70
C VAL A 389 10.74 9.87 -3.61
N ALA A 390 10.74 8.65 -4.16
CA ALA A 390 9.65 8.14 -5.01
C ALA A 390 8.71 7.35 -4.11
N ILE A 391 7.51 7.88 -3.90
CA ILE A 391 6.61 7.34 -2.88
C ILE A 391 5.16 7.54 -3.33
N TYR A 392 4.28 6.57 -3.02
CA TYR A 392 2.85 6.72 -3.30
C TYR A 392 2.23 7.75 -2.37
N SER A 393 1.26 8.48 -2.88
CA SER A 393 0.53 9.49 -2.10
C SER A 393 0.04 8.93 -0.76
N THR A 394 -0.62 7.78 -0.77
CA THR A 394 -1.16 7.19 0.45
C THR A 394 -0.06 6.80 1.46
N PHE A 395 1.10 6.35 0.98
CA PHE A 395 2.19 5.92 1.88
C PHE A 395 2.98 7.10 2.47
N LEU A 396 3.00 8.24 1.77
CA LEU A 396 3.65 9.45 2.31
C LEU A 396 2.97 9.93 3.60
N GLN A 397 1.71 9.59 3.81
CA GLN A 397 1.00 9.91 5.06
C GLN A 397 1.78 9.45 6.29
N ARG A 398 2.45 8.29 6.21
CA ARG A 398 3.19 7.72 7.35
C ARG A 398 4.45 8.51 7.68
N ALA A 399 4.92 9.37 6.77
CA ALA A 399 6.16 10.13 6.95
C ALA A 399 5.89 11.64 7.04
N TYR A 400 4.69 12.04 7.37
CA TYR A 400 4.30 13.45 7.36
C TYR A 400 5.17 14.31 8.30
N ASP A 401 5.39 13.83 9.52
CA ASP A 401 6.25 14.55 10.47
C ASP A 401 7.66 14.73 9.91
N GLN A 402 8.19 13.70 9.24
CA GLN A 402 9.55 13.75 8.70
C GLN A 402 9.65 14.74 7.54
N VAL A 403 8.61 14.86 6.71
CA VAL A 403 8.58 15.90 5.67
C VAL A 403 8.67 17.28 6.31
N LEU A 404 7.88 17.52 7.35
CA LEU A 404 7.80 18.81 8.02
C LEU A 404 9.07 19.09 8.84
N HIS A 405 9.40 18.19 9.75
CA HIS A 405 10.44 18.40 10.77
C HIS A 405 11.85 18.22 10.20
N ASP A 406 12.07 17.14 9.43
CA ASP A 406 13.44 16.79 9.02
C ASP A 406 13.82 17.41 7.68
N VAL A 407 12.86 17.83 6.87
CA VAL A 407 13.11 18.39 5.55
C VAL A 407 12.71 19.87 5.46
N ALA A 408 11.42 20.18 5.68
CA ALA A 408 10.93 21.55 5.42
C ALA A 408 11.49 22.59 6.39
N ILE A 409 11.49 22.31 7.68
CA ILE A 409 12.08 23.20 8.70
C ILE A 409 13.54 23.48 8.38
N GLN A 410 14.23 22.51 7.79
CA GLN A 410 15.66 22.60 7.50
C GLN A 410 15.98 23.22 6.12
N UNK A 411 14.77 23.39 5.16
CA UNK A 411 14.99 23.77 4.16
C UNK A 411 15.65 23.11 3.38
N LEU A 412 15.66 21.88 3.27
CA LEU A 412 16.48 20.98 2.48
C LEU A 412 15.87 20.71 1.11
N PRO A 413 16.67 20.69 0.06
CA PRO A 413 16.16 20.49 -1.30
C PRO A 413 15.93 19.01 -1.61
N VAL A 414 14.86 18.45 -1.06
CA VAL A 414 14.41 17.09 -1.33
C VAL A 414 13.24 17.17 -2.32
N LEU A 415 13.30 16.37 -3.40
CA LEU A 415 12.20 16.27 -4.36
C LEU A 415 11.36 15.04 -4.02
N PHE A 416 10.08 15.25 -3.78
CA PHE A 416 9.11 14.17 -3.57
C PHE A 416 8.38 13.89 -4.88
N ALA A 417 8.64 12.72 -5.48
CA ALA A 417 7.92 12.25 -6.67
C ALA A 417 6.77 11.38 -6.17
N ILE A 418 5.58 11.97 -6.14
CA ILE A 418 4.41 11.36 -5.49
C ILE A 418 3.57 10.66 -6.54
N ASP A 419 3.68 9.34 -6.58
CA ASP A 419 2.92 8.49 -7.49
C ASP A 419 1.53 8.17 -6.88
N ARG A 420 0.62 7.69 -7.70
CA ARG A 420 -0.72 7.26 -7.26
C ARG A 420 -1.48 8.38 -6.53
N ALA A 421 -1.35 9.60 -7.01
CA ALA A 421 -2.16 10.71 -6.51
C ALA A 421 -3.56 10.62 -7.12
N GLY A 422 -4.56 11.00 -6.33
CA GLY A 422 -5.95 10.92 -6.78
C GLY A 422 -6.53 9.52 -6.63
N ILE A 423 -7.56 9.23 -7.38
CA ILE A 423 -8.24 7.93 -7.33
C ILE A 423 -7.35 6.87 -7.99
N VAL A 424 -7.01 5.82 -7.23
CA VAL A 424 -6.21 4.72 -7.78
C VAL A 424 -7.07 3.55 -8.25
N GLY A 425 -8.24 3.37 -7.64
CA GLY A 425 -9.23 2.42 -8.12
C GLY A 425 -9.41 1.20 -7.27
N ALA A 426 -8.90 0.07 -7.73
CA ALA A 426 -9.26 -1.25 -7.22
C ALA A 426 -8.83 -1.53 -5.78
N ASP A 427 -7.82 -0.84 -5.27
CA ASP A 427 -7.35 -1.07 -3.89
C ASP A 427 -8.09 -0.24 -2.84
N GLY A 428 -9.02 0.60 -3.26
CA GLY A 428 -10.03 1.19 -2.38
C GLY A 428 -9.53 2.23 -1.39
N GLN A 429 -10.26 2.33 -0.29
CA GLN A 429 -10.14 3.42 0.69
C GLN A 429 -8.72 3.65 1.21
N THR A 430 -7.98 2.57 1.43
CA THR A 430 -6.65 2.66 2.03
C THR A 430 -5.58 3.13 1.04
N HIS A 431 -5.87 3.07 -0.27
CA HIS A 431 -4.86 3.36 -1.29
C HIS A 431 -5.17 4.60 -2.13
N GLN A 432 -6.37 5.19 -2.04
CA GLN A 432 -6.66 6.42 -2.79
C GLN A 432 -5.70 7.53 -2.35
N GLY A 433 -5.11 8.22 -3.32
CA GLY A 433 -4.20 9.33 -3.06
C GLY A 433 -4.98 10.64 -2.91
N ALA A 434 -5.83 10.69 -1.89
CA ALA A 434 -6.88 11.71 -1.77
C ALA A 434 -6.46 12.92 -0.94
N PHE A 435 -5.36 12.87 -0.22
CA PHE A 435 -5.13 13.84 0.86
C PHE A 435 -3.83 14.61 0.76
N ASP A 436 -2.94 14.28 -0.17
CA ASP A 436 -1.59 14.84 -0.19
C ASP A 436 -1.58 16.35 -0.40
N LEU A 437 -2.42 16.89 -1.27
CA LEU A 437 -2.47 18.35 -1.45
C LEU A 437 -2.91 19.03 -0.15
N SER A 438 -3.89 18.45 0.54
CA SER A 438 -4.39 19.04 1.78
C SER A 438 -3.33 19.05 2.89
N TYR A 439 -2.66 17.92 3.12
CA TYR A 439 -1.72 17.88 4.25
C TYR A 439 -0.37 18.49 3.92
N LEU A 440 -0.01 18.62 2.64
CA LEU A 440 1.28 19.24 2.27
C LEU A 440 1.18 20.76 2.14
N ARG A 441 0.01 21.31 1.70
CA ARG A 441 -0.01 22.74 1.40
C ARG A 441 0.12 23.65 2.61
N CYS A 442 -0.09 23.17 3.80
CA CYS A 442 0.09 23.97 5.02
C CYS A 442 1.56 24.04 5.47
N ILE A 443 2.46 23.25 4.85
CA ILE A 443 3.88 23.22 5.28
C ILE A 443 4.61 24.43 4.68
N PRO A 444 5.23 25.27 5.51
CA PRO A 444 6.05 26.38 4.99
C PRO A 444 7.21 25.88 4.11
N GLU A 445 7.64 26.68 3.20
CA GLU A 445 8.80 26.45 2.32
C GLU A 445 8.63 25.33 1.31
N MET A 446 7.45 24.72 1.20
CA MET A 446 7.19 23.62 0.27
C MET A 446 6.65 24.10 -1.05
N VAL A 447 7.24 23.67 -2.16
CA VAL A 447 6.70 23.90 -3.51
C VAL A 447 5.91 22.66 -3.93
N ILE A 448 4.67 22.84 -4.38
CA ILE A 448 3.78 21.72 -4.75
C ILE A 448 3.27 21.93 -6.17
N MET A 449 3.52 20.93 -7.04
CA MET A 449 3.23 20.99 -8.47
C MET A 449 2.29 19.88 -8.89
N THR A 450 1.35 20.23 -9.78
CA THR A 450 0.32 19.30 -10.28
C THR A 450 0.32 19.28 -11.80
N PRO A 451 1.06 18.36 -12.42
CA PRO A 451 1.12 18.31 -13.88
C PRO A 451 -0.22 17.92 -14.50
N SER A 452 -0.55 18.57 -15.61
CA SER A 452 -1.77 18.28 -16.37
C SER A 452 -1.56 17.18 -17.43
N ASP A 453 -0.31 16.88 -17.77
CA ASP A 453 0.03 15.84 -18.73
C ASP A 453 1.48 15.39 -18.50
N GLU A 454 1.94 14.44 -19.32
CA GLU A 454 3.28 13.84 -19.17
C GLU A 454 4.39 14.86 -19.45
N ASN A 455 4.20 15.78 -20.37
CA ASN A 455 5.23 16.80 -20.63
C ASN A 455 5.34 17.76 -19.45
N GLU A 456 4.18 18.20 -18.93
CA GLU A 456 4.16 19.01 -17.71
C GLU A 456 4.83 18.28 -16.55
N CYS A 457 4.60 16.98 -16.45
CA CYS A 457 5.23 16.16 -15.39
C CYS A 457 6.76 16.20 -15.50
N ARG A 458 7.29 16.01 -16.71
CA ARG A 458 8.75 16.07 -16.94
C ARG A 458 9.30 17.46 -16.57
N GLN A 459 8.62 18.53 -17.03
CA GLN A 459 9.06 19.90 -16.74
C GLN A 459 9.02 20.19 -15.24
N MET A 460 8.00 19.69 -14.55
CA MET A 460 7.86 19.90 -13.10
C MET A 460 8.89 19.11 -12.31
N LEU A 461 9.18 17.87 -12.71
CA LEU A 461 10.25 17.08 -12.08
C LEU A 461 11.59 17.81 -12.23
N TYR A 462 11.86 18.33 -13.43
CA TYR A 462 13.07 19.10 -13.69
C TYR A 462 13.10 20.38 -12.83
N THR A 463 11.98 21.10 -12.74
CA THR A 463 11.87 22.31 -11.95
C THR A 463 12.13 22.01 -10.46
N GLY A 464 11.49 20.97 -9.93
CA GLY A 464 11.68 20.57 -8.53
C GLY A 464 13.08 20.10 -8.23
N TYR A 465 13.68 19.34 -9.15
CA TYR A 465 15.05 18.87 -8.99
C TYR A 465 16.05 20.03 -8.88
N HIS A 466 15.78 21.12 -9.60
CA HIS A 466 16.66 22.30 -9.61
C HIS A 466 16.23 23.38 -8.61
N TYR A 467 15.22 23.11 -7.81
CA TYR A 467 14.81 24.02 -6.73
C TYR A 467 15.64 23.73 -5.49
N ASN A 468 16.43 24.70 -5.05
CA ASN A 468 17.41 24.49 -3.99
C ASN A 468 17.08 25.16 -2.65
N ASP A 469 15.94 25.84 -2.57
CA ASP A 469 15.60 26.63 -1.37
C ASP A 469 14.70 25.91 -0.38
N GLY A 470 14.35 24.65 -0.68
CA GLY A 470 13.50 23.84 0.19
C GLY A 470 12.94 22.64 -0.54
N PRO A 471 12.00 21.92 0.08
CA PRO A 471 11.42 20.75 -0.56
C PRO A 471 10.46 21.11 -1.69
N SER A 472 10.35 20.18 -2.64
CA SER A 472 9.37 20.28 -3.72
C SER A 472 8.68 18.94 -3.90
N ALA A 473 7.45 18.99 -4.41
CA ALA A 473 6.64 17.80 -4.68
C ALA A 473 6.00 17.91 -6.04
N VAL A 474 6.03 16.81 -6.80
CA VAL A 474 5.29 16.65 -8.04
C VAL A 474 4.38 15.45 -7.84
N ARG A 475 3.06 15.63 -7.95
CA ARG A 475 2.13 14.53 -7.74
C ARG A 475 1.44 14.16 -9.07
N TYR A 476 1.45 12.86 -9.39
CA TYR A 476 0.90 12.35 -10.64
C TYR A 476 0.12 11.06 -10.39
N PRO A 477 -0.81 10.70 -11.29
CA PRO A 477 -1.74 9.62 -11.02
C PRO A 477 -1.18 8.25 -11.39
N ARG A 478 -1.86 7.22 -10.90
CA ARG A 478 -1.78 5.89 -11.52
C ARG A 478 -2.53 6.01 -12.85
N GLY A 479 -1.83 5.76 -13.95
CA GLY A 479 -2.46 5.87 -15.26
C GLY A 479 -1.48 6.19 -16.35
N ASN A 480 -2.00 6.28 -17.55
CA ASN A 480 -1.18 6.48 -18.74
C ASN A 480 -1.18 7.95 -19.17
N ALA A 481 -0.11 8.30 -19.88
CA ALA A 481 0.04 9.60 -20.53
C ALA A 481 -1.10 9.84 -21.53
N VAL A 482 -1.27 11.09 -21.94
CA VAL A 482 -2.32 11.47 -22.90
C VAL A 482 -1.82 11.56 -24.34
N GLY A 483 -0.51 11.52 -24.57
CA GLY A 483 0.06 11.51 -25.92
C GLY A 483 0.53 12.86 -26.43
N VAL A 484 0.88 13.77 -25.54
CA VAL A 484 1.39 15.09 -25.94
C VAL A 484 2.87 14.97 -26.35
N GLU A 485 3.33 15.92 -27.15
CA GLU A 485 4.73 15.99 -27.55
C GLU A 485 5.60 16.32 -26.32
N LEU A 486 6.69 15.56 -26.16
CA LEU A 486 7.66 15.85 -25.12
C LEU A 486 8.67 16.87 -25.62
N THR A 487 8.79 17.99 -24.91
CA THR A 487 9.70 19.08 -25.27
C THR A 487 10.99 19.00 -24.46
N PRO A 488 12.05 19.70 -24.87
CA PRO A 488 13.27 19.78 -24.05
C PRO A 488 12.96 20.27 -22.63
N LEU A 489 13.71 19.74 -21.65
CA LEU A 489 13.50 20.09 -20.26
C LEU A 489 13.89 21.54 -19.99
N GLU A 490 13.02 22.24 -19.27
CA GLU A 490 13.28 23.62 -18.85
C GLU A 490 12.58 23.89 -17.49
N LYS A 491 13.14 24.81 -16.75
CA LYS A 491 12.53 25.22 -15.48
C LYS A 491 11.27 26.03 -15.75
N LEU A 492 10.18 25.63 -15.10
CA LEU A 492 8.95 26.43 -15.14
C LEU A 492 9.07 27.57 -14.13
N PRO A 493 8.51 28.74 -14.43
CA PRO A 493 8.45 29.82 -13.43
C PRO A 493 7.60 29.35 -12.24
N ILE A 494 8.22 29.31 -11.07
CA ILE A 494 7.55 28.80 -9.87
C ILE A 494 6.38 29.70 -9.50
N GLY A 495 5.22 29.09 -9.26
CA GLY A 495 4.03 29.82 -8.85
C GLY A 495 3.30 30.50 -9.98
N LYS A 496 3.55 30.11 -11.24
CA LYS A 496 2.89 30.72 -12.40
C LYS A 496 2.07 29.68 -13.17
N GLY A 497 0.79 29.97 -13.38
CA GLY A 497 -0.08 29.18 -14.21
C GLY A 497 -0.09 29.67 -15.66
N ILE A 498 -0.84 28.95 -16.50
CA ILE A 498 -1.01 29.28 -17.92
C ILE A 498 -2.49 29.26 -18.27
N VAL A 499 -2.95 30.33 -18.97
CA VAL A 499 -4.29 30.32 -19.54
C VAL A 499 -4.27 29.46 -20.80
N LYS A 500 -5.07 28.39 -20.81
CA LYS A 500 -5.13 27.43 -21.93
C LYS A 500 -6.22 27.81 -22.94
N ARG A 501 -7.24 28.52 -22.51
CA ARG A 501 -8.37 28.89 -23.33
C ARG A 501 -9.01 30.14 -22.72
N ARG A 502 -9.34 31.12 -23.54
CA ARG A 502 -10.12 32.30 -23.12
C ARG A 502 -11.58 32.07 -23.45
N GLY A 503 -12.45 32.34 -22.50
CA GLY A 503 -13.89 32.27 -22.65
C GLY A 503 -14.55 33.44 -21.94
N GLU A 504 -15.81 33.26 -21.61
CA GLU A 504 -16.63 34.34 -21.01
C GLU A 504 -17.25 33.85 -19.71
N LYS A 505 -17.58 34.77 -18.82
CA LYS A 505 -18.35 34.55 -17.58
C LYS A 505 -17.71 33.62 -16.55
N LEU A 506 -17.27 32.44 -16.94
CA LEU A 506 -16.78 31.40 -16.03
C LEU A 506 -15.31 31.11 -16.32
N ALA A 507 -14.50 30.98 -15.27
CA ALA A 507 -13.11 30.50 -15.40
C ALA A 507 -12.94 29.21 -14.60
N ILE A 508 -12.37 28.20 -15.25
CA ILE A 508 -12.06 26.90 -14.63
C ILE A 508 -10.57 26.87 -14.33
N LEU A 509 -10.23 26.76 -13.06
CA LEU A 509 -8.85 26.72 -12.58
C LEU A 509 -8.50 25.24 -12.26
N ASN A 510 -7.73 24.62 -13.14
CA ASN A 510 -7.46 23.20 -13.03
C ASN A 510 -6.09 22.93 -12.39
N PHE A 511 -6.06 21.96 -11.49
CA PHE A 511 -4.85 21.48 -10.83
C PHE A 511 -4.67 19.99 -11.13
N GLY A 512 -3.88 19.65 -12.15
CA GLY A 512 -3.49 18.29 -12.42
C GLY A 512 -4.18 17.61 -13.59
N THR A 513 -4.27 16.30 -13.54
CA THR A 513 -4.55 15.46 -14.70
C THR A 513 -6.03 15.30 -15.06
N LEU A 514 -6.93 16.01 -14.38
CA LEU A 514 -8.32 16.12 -14.86
C LEU A 514 -8.44 17.17 -15.98
N MET A 515 -7.33 17.66 -16.49
CA MET A 515 -7.30 18.66 -17.56
C MET A 515 -8.12 18.27 -18.81
N PRO A 516 -8.04 17.03 -19.33
CA PRO A 516 -8.87 16.70 -20.50
C PRO A 516 -10.37 16.86 -20.23
N GLU A 517 -10.83 16.45 -19.06
CA GLU A 517 -12.24 16.60 -18.65
C GLU A 517 -12.60 18.07 -18.50
N ALA A 518 -11.74 18.83 -17.82
CA ALA A 518 -11.97 20.28 -17.65
C ALA A 518 -11.98 21.02 -19.00
N ALA A 519 -11.14 20.60 -19.94
CA ALA A 519 -11.09 21.22 -21.27
C ALA A 519 -12.39 21.01 -22.05
N LYS A 520 -12.96 19.78 -21.96
CA LYS A 520 -14.26 19.51 -22.60
C LYS A 520 -15.36 20.38 -22.01
N VAL A 521 -15.36 20.55 -20.69
CA VAL A 521 -16.36 21.39 -20.00
C VAL A 521 -16.17 22.84 -20.39
N ALA A 522 -14.93 23.33 -20.43
CA ALA A 522 -14.65 24.73 -20.81
C ALA A 522 -15.15 25.03 -22.23
N GLU A 523 -14.90 24.11 -23.17
CA GLU A 523 -15.39 24.26 -24.54
C GLU A 523 -16.91 24.27 -24.57
N SER A 524 -17.57 23.35 -23.88
CA SER A 524 -19.04 23.26 -23.86
C SER A 524 -19.69 24.50 -23.27
N LEU A 525 -19.10 25.09 -22.23
CA LEU A 525 -19.67 26.23 -21.51
C LEU A 525 -19.07 27.57 -21.96
N ASN A 526 -18.20 27.57 -22.95
CA ASN A 526 -17.44 28.74 -23.37
C ASN A 526 -16.74 29.42 -22.19
N ALA A 527 -16.10 28.60 -21.36
CA ALA A 527 -15.40 29.07 -20.16
C ALA A 527 -13.92 29.31 -20.46
N THR A 528 -13.30 30.17 -19.68
CA THR A 528 -11.85 30.29 -19.62
C THR A 528 -11.30 29.03 -18.92
N LEU A 529 -10.17 28.49 -19.39
CA LEU A 529 -9.53 27.34 -18.80
C LEU A 529 -8.09 27.71 -18.46
N VAL A 530 -7.71 27.47 -17.19
CA VAL A 530 -6.38 27.79 -16.68
C VAL A 530 -5.73 26.49 -16.18
N ASP A 531 -4.50 26.26 -16.59
CA ASP A 531 -3.64 25.25 -15.97
C ASP A 531 -2.90 25.95 -14.83
N MET A 532 -3.32 25.70 -13.61
CA MET A 532 -2.75 26.40 -12.46
C MET A 532 -1.31 25.95 -12.15
N ARG A 533 -0.96 24.72 -12.50
CA ARG A 533 0.38 24.13 -12.33
C ARG A 533 0.83 23.98 -10.87
N PHE A 534 0.69 25.03 -10.05
CA PHE A 534 1.22 25.10 -8.69
C PHE A 534 0.10 25.24 -7.68
N VAL A 535 0.06 24.32 -6.72
CA VAL A 535 -0.79 24.44 -5.53
C VAL A 535 -0.12 25.36 -4.52
N LYS A 536 1.22 25.35 -4.53
CA LYS A 536 2.02 26.21 -3.64
C LYS A 536 3.36 26.52 -4.31
N PRO A 537 3.70 27.80 -4.43
CA PRO A 537 2.83 28.96 -4.19
C PRO A 537 1.78 29.09 -5.30
N LEU A 538 0.59 29.49 -4.93
CA LEU A 538 -0.47 29.77 -5.91
C LEU A 538 -0.12 31.00 -6.74
N ASP A 539 -0.56 30.99 -8.00
CA ASP A 539 -0.46 32.17 -8.87
C ASP A 539 -1.55 33.17 -8.47
N GLU A 540 -1.27 33.95 -7.43
CA GLU A 540 -2.24 34.86 -6.87
C GLU A 540 -2.66 35.93 -7.90
N ALA A 541 -1.70 36.45 -8.67
CA ALA A 541 -2.00 37.47 -9.70
C ALA A 541 -3.00 36.91 -10.72
N LEU A 542 -2.80 35.66 -11.16
CA LEU A 542 -3.70 35.03 -12.13
C LEU A 542 -5.09 34.78 -11.53
N ILE A 543 -5.14 34.33 -10.27
CA ILE A 543 -6.42 34.13 -9.58
C ILE A 543 -7.20 35.46 -9.51
N LEU A 544 -6.53 36.55 -9.14
CA LEU A 544 -7.16 37.85 -9.04
C LEU A 544 -7.60 38.39 -10.41
N GLU A 545 -6.80 38.14 -11.46
CA GLU A 545 -7.17 38.49 -12.84
C GLU A 545 -8.46 37.76 -13.24
N MET A 546 -8.54 36.46 -12.97
CA MET A 546 -9.73 35.68 -13.31
C MET A 546 -10.96 36.16 -12.52
N ALA A 547 -10.77 36.46 -11.24
CA ALA A 547 -11.86 36.98 -10.41
C ALA A 547 -12.37 38.35 -10.91
N ALA A 548 -11.46 39.18 -11.40
CA ALA A 548 -11.85 40.53 -11.92
C ALA A 548 -12.58 40.45 -13.27
N SER A 549 -12.29 39.42 -14.07
CA SER A 549 -12.79 39.34 -15.45
C SER A 549 -13.90 38.31 -15.66
N HIS A 550 -14.29 37.57 -14.62
CA HIS A 550 -15.31 36.53 -14.73
C HIS A 550 -16.35 36.68 -13.61
N GLU A 551 -17.55 36.16 -13.87
CA GLU A 551 -18.65 36.21 -12.90
C GLU A 551 -18.51 35.14 -11.81
N ALA A 552 -17.85 34.04 -12.12
CA ALA A 552 -17.67 32.91 -11.20
C ALA A 552 -16.42 32.14 -11.56
N LEU A 553 -15.87 31.47 -10.56
CA LEU A 553 -14.71 30.58 -10.74
C LEU A 553 -15.08 29.15 -10.34
N VAL A 554 -14.45 28.17 -10.99
CA VAL A 554 -14.53 26.76 -10.63
C VAL A 554 -13.11 26.25 -10.46
N THR A 555 -12.84 25.57 -9.35
CA THR A 555 -11.55 24.89 -9.17
C THR A 555 -11.74 23.39 -9.35
N VAL A 556 -10.75 22.73 -9.95
CA VAL A 556 -10.79 21.28 -10.20
C VAL A 556 -9.49 20.66 -9.69
N GLU A 557 -9.64 19.62 -8.85
CA GLU A 557 -8.50 18.86 -8.32
C GLU A 557 -8.94 17.44 -8.00
N GLU A 558 -8.03 16.49 -8.13
CA GLU A 558 -8.32 15.11 -7.72
C GLU A 558 -7.70 14.89 -6.34
N ASN A 559 -8.26 15.59 -5.36
CA ASN A 559 -7.86 15.60 -3.96
C ASN A 559 -9.09 15.96 -3.13
N ALA A 560 -9.07 15.66 -1.85
CA ALA A 560 -10.14 16.09 -0.95
C ALA A 560 -10.36 17.60 -1.11
N ILE A 561 -11.62 18.01 -1.23
CA ILE A 561 -11.98 19.43 -1.33
C ILE A 561 -11.48 20.17 -0.08
N MET A 562 -11.70 19.56 1.09
CA MET A 562 -11.30 20.18 2.36
C MET A 562 -9.79 20.37 2.43
N GLY A 563 -9.37 21.61 2.54
CA GLY A 563 -7.95 21.96 2.66
C GLY A 563 -7.13 21.81 1.40
N GLY A 564 -7.75 21.47 0.27
CA GLY A 564 -7.03 21.24 -0.98
C GLY A 564 -6.69 22.53 -1.73
N ALA A 565 -6.38 22.38 -3.02
CA ALA A 565 -5.98 23.51 -3.88
C ALA A 565 -7.11 24.54 -4.02
N GLY A 566 -8.35 24.06 -4.15
CA GLY A 566 -9.52 24.95 -4.23
C GLY A 566 -9.69 25.77 -2.98
N SER A 567 -9.48 25.18 -1.80
CA SER A 567 -9.46 25.91 -0.53
C SER A 567 -8.43 27.03 -0.56
N GLY A 568 -7.26 26.76 -1.15
CA GLY A 568 -6.20 27.76 -1.30
C GLY A 568 -6.65 28.95 -2.16
N VAL A 569 -7.36 28.67 -3.25
CA VAL A 569 -7.91 29.73 -4.10
C VAL A 569 -8.90 30.59 -3.30
N ASN A 570 -9.79 29.94 -2.52
CA ASN A 570 -10.74 30.66 -1.66
C ASN A 570 -10.01 31.55 -0.66
N GLU A 571 -8.93 31.07 -0.06
CA GLU A 571 -8.13 31.85 0.89
C GLU A 571 -7.53 33.10 0.24
N VAL A 572 -6.99 32.94 -0.99
CA VAL A 572 -6.40 34.07 -1.73
C VAL A 572 -7.47 35.16 -1.98
N LEU A 573 -8.64 34.74 -2.46
CA LEU A 573 -9.70 35.67 -2.79
C LEU A 573 -10.17 36.43 -1.54
N MET A 574 -10.34 35.73 -0.44
CA MET A 574 -10.79 36.37 0.80
C MET A 574 -9.74 37.30 1.38
N ALA A 575 -8.46 36.89 1.33
CA ALA A 575 -7.38 37.75 1.80
C ALA A 575 -7.28 39.07 1.02
N HIS A 576 -7.63 39.02 -0.26
CA HIS A 576 -7.63 40.22 -1.13
C HIS A 576 -8.97 40.90 -1.20
N ARG A 577 -9.95 40.45 -0.43
CA ARG A 577 -11.30 41.03 -0.39
C ARG A 577 -11.97 41.04 -1.77
N LYS A 578 -11.89 39.92 -2.48
CA LYS A 578 -12.48 39.73 -3.82
C LYS A 578 -13.59 38.65 -3.74
N PRO A 579 -14.80 39.03 -3.37
CA PRO A 579 -15.89 38.06 -3.14
C PRO A 579 -16.55 37.62 -4.45
N VAL A 580 -15.87 36.78 -5.21
CA VAL A 580 -16.46 36.16 -6.39
C VAL A 580 -16.93 34.75 -6.02
N PRO A 581 -18.09 34.29 -6.54
CA PRO A 581 -18.51 32.90 -6.24
C PRO A 581 -17.51 31.89 -6.78
N VAL A 582 -17.21 30.86 -5.96
CA VAL A 582 -16.29 29.81 -6.35
C VAL A 582 -16.94 28.46 -6.06
N LEU A 583 -16.94 27.57 -7.06
CA LEU A 583 -17.30 26.17 -6.87
C LEU A 583 -16.02 25.34 -6.83
N ASN A 584 -15.80 24.61 -5.74
CA ASN A 584 -14.65 23.71 -5.63
C ASN A 584 -15.08 22.29 -6.01
N ILE A 585 -14.51 21.76 -7.09
CA ILE A 585 -14.74 20.38 -7.54
C ILE A 585 -13.52 19.54 -7.12
N GLY A 586 -13.78 18.44 -6.43
CA GLY A 586 -12.74 17.54 -5.95
C GLY A 586 -13.37 16.33 -5.30
N LEU A 587 -12.58 15.66 -4.46
CA LEU A 587 -13.05 14.45 -3.78
C LEU A 587 -13.89 14.83 -2.55
N PRO A 588 -15.05 14.19 -2.38
CA PRO A 588 -15.95 14.50 -1.26
C PRO A 588 -15.42 14.00 0.08
N ASP A 589 -16.12 14.41 1.15
CA ASP A 589 -15.69 14.13 2.53
C ASP A 589 -16.16 12.74 2.98
N PHE A 590 -15.69 11.70 2.28
CA PHE A 590 -15.83 10.30 2.70
C PHE A 590 -14.70 9.48 2.06
N PHE A 591 -14.40 8.33 2.66
CA PHE A 591 -13.36 7.44 2.14
C PHE A 591 -13.91 6.71 0.91
N ILE A 592 -13.23 6.91 -0.23
CA ILE A 592 -13.70 6.44 -1.53
C ILE A 592 -13.44 4.94 -1.68
N PRO A 593 -14.49 4.13 -1.88
CA PRO A 593 -14.31 2.68 -1.99
C PRO A 593 -13.70 2.26 -3.31
N GLN A 594 -13.51 0.95 -3.47
CA GLN A 594 -12.90 0.37 -4.67
C GLN A 594 -13.84 0.45 -5.88
N GLY A 595 -13.22 0.44 -7.04
CA GLY A 595 -13.87 0.45 -8.34
C GLY A 595 -12.83 0.81 -9.39
N THR A 596 -13.19 0.81 -10.67
CA THR A 596 -12.25 1.34 -11.67
C THR A 596 -12.14 2.85 -11.50
N GLN A 597 -11.04 3.42 -11.96
CA GLN A 597 -10.89 4.88 -11.92
C GLN A 597 -12.04 5.57 -12.66
N GLU A 598 -12.43 5.05 -13.82
CA GLU A 598 -13.51 5.62 -14.62
C GLU A 598 -14.85 5.56 -13.88
N GLU A 599 -15.18 4.41 -13.29
CA GLU A 599 -16.42 4.26 -12.52
C GLU A 599 -16.48 5.25 -11.35
N MET A 600 -15.37 5.36 -10.61
CA MET A 600 -15.35 6.20 -9.41
C MET A 600 -15.37 7.70 -9.80
N ARG A 601 -14.64 8.08 -10.84
CA ARG A 601 -14.68 9.46 -11.31
C ARG A 601 -16.08 9.83 -11.79
N ALA A 602 -16.74 8.95 -12.53
CA ALA A 602 -18.12 9.19 -12.99
C ALA A 602 -19.07 9.33 -11.81
N GLU A 603 -18.99 8.42 -10.85
CA GLU A 603 -19.86 8.44 -9.66
C GLU A 603 -19.67 9.73 -8.85
N LEU A 604 -18.43 10.22 -8.76
CA LEU A 604 -18.10 11.40 -7.96
C LEU A 604 -18.25 12.70 -8.75
N GLY A 605 -18.67 12.62 -10.03
CA GLY A 605 -18.86 13.80 -10.85
C GLY A 605 -17.57 14.46 -11.30
N LEU A 606 -16.51 13.67 -11.49
CA LEU A 606 -15.20 14.17 -11.90
C LEU A 606 -14.91 13.92 -13.38
N ASP A 607 -15.80 13.23 -14.10
CA ASP A 607 -15.71 13.15 -15.55
C ASP A 607 -16.33 14.44 -16.16
N ALA A 608 -16.16 14.63 -17.46
CA ALA A 608 -16.64 15.85 -18.12
C ALA A 608 -18.14 16.08 -17.91
N ALA A 609 -18.95 15.01 -18.10
CA ALA A 609 -20.41 15.13 -17.93
C ALA A 609 -20.78 15.51 -16.50
N GLY A 610 -20.12 14.89 -15.52
CA GLY A 610 -20.38 15.17 -14.10
C GLY A 610 -19.97 16.56 -13.69
N MET A 611 -18.81 17.02 -14.15
CA MET A 611 -18.36 18.40 -13.89
C MET A 611 -19.34 19.40 -14.46
N GLU A 612 -19.74 19.21 -15.72
CA GLU A 612 -20.67 20.13 -16.39
C GLU A 612 -22.01 20.19 -15.64
N ALA A 613 -22.53 19.03 -15.23
CA ALA A 613 -23.77 18.95 -14.47
C ALA A 613 -23.68 19.69 -13.14
N LYS A 614 -22.58 19.51 -12.42
CA LYS A 614 -22.34 20.22 -11.14
C LYS A 614 -22.30 21.74 -11.35
N ILE A 615 -21.58 22.18 -12.36
CA ILE A 615 -21.42 23.60 -12.63
C ILE A 615 -22.79 24.22 -13.00
N LYS A 616 -23.55 23.58 -13.90
CA LYS A 616 -24.86 24.06 -14.31
C LYS A 616 -25.83 24.12 -13.12
N ALA A 617 -25.86 23.12 -12.29
CA ALA A 617 -26.71 23.09 -11.09
C ALA A 617 -26.34 24.22 -10.12
N TRP A 618 -25.05 24.47 -9.96
CA TRP A 618 -24.54 25.50 -9.04
C TRP A 618 -24.84 26.92 -9.57
N LEU A 619 -24.79 27.09 -10.88
CA LEU A 619 -25.09 28.40 -11.50
C LEU A 619 -26.58 28.71 -11.58
N ALA A 620 -27.46 27.72 -11.49
CA ALA A 620 -28.90 27.82 -11.65
C ALA A 620 -29.59 28.69 -10.57
#